data_a49e1437bb11fc272d41adc76c6befe4
#
_entry.id   a49e1437bb11fc272d41adc76c6befe4
#
_cell.length_a   1.000
_cell.length_b   1.000
_cell.length_c   1.000
_cell.angle_alpha   90.00
_cell.angle_beta   90.00
_cell.angle_gamma   90.00
#
_symmetry.space_group_name_H-M   'P 1'
#
loop_
_entity.id
_entity.type
_entity.pdbx_description
1 polymer ?
#
loop_
_entity_poly.entity_id
_entity_poly.type
_entity_poly.pdbx_seq_one_letter_code
_entity_poly.pdbx_strand_id
1 'polypeptide(L)'
;MSLNSFKRALWLYHINAGSCNGCDIEILAVLTPRYDVERFGIVLVGSPRHADILAVTGPVPRQMVSRLKRVYEQIPAPKVVLQVGSCGMEGGVFHESYNLVGPVDQIIPVDVYVPGCPPRPEAIIEAVVKAWVKLEKAAEQRIT
;
A
#
# COMPACT_ATOMS: atom_id res chain seq x y z
N MET A 1 -6.76 -21.36 8.67
CA MET A 1 -5.48 -20.81 8.18
C MET A 1 -4.59 -20.53 9.39
N SER A 2 -3.43 -21.13 9.49
CA SER A 2 -2.58 -20.98 10.68
C SER A 2 -1.97 -19.59 10.74
N LEU A 3 -2.06 -18.90 11.88
CA LEU A 3 -1.37 -17.62 12.18
C LEU A 3 0.14 -17.65 11.85
N ASN A 4 0.76 -18.83 11.87
CA ASN A 4 2.16 -19.00 11.48
C ASN A 4 2.44 -18.75 9.99
N SER A 5 1.42 -18.73 9.14
CA SER A 5 1.60 -18.45 7.71
C SER A 5 1.96 -16.98 7.45
N PHE A 6 1.33 -16.05 8.18
CA PHE A 6 1.65 -14.61 8.08
C PHE A 6 3.01 -14.23 8.69
N LYS A 7 3.55 -15.07 9.57
CA LYS A 7 4.89 -14.84 10.16
C LYS A 7 6.05 -15.14 9.21
N ARG A 8 5.78 -15.74 8.04
CA ARG A 8 6.83 -16.21 7.11
C ARG A 8 6.86 -15.51 5.77
N ALA A 9 5.74 -14.94 5.31
CA ALA A 9 5.67 -14.24 4.02
C ALA A 9 4.52 -13.24 4.01
N LEU A 10 4.79 -12.03 3.52
CA LEU A 10 3.81 -10.99 3.26
C LEU A 10 3.83 -10.66 1.78
N TRP A 11 2.68 -10.70 1.17
CA TRP A 11 2.53 -10.40 -0.24
C TRP A 11 2.00 -8.99 -0.44
N LEU A 12 2.85 -8.15 -1.02
CA LEU A 12 2.57 -6.75 -1.31
C LEU A 12 2.08 -6.61 -2.75
N TYR A 13 0.95 -5.98 -2.95
CA TYR A 13 0.50 -5.53 -4.26
C TYR A 13 0.59 -4.01 -4.33
N HIS A 14 1.24 -3.49 -5.38
CA HIS A 14 1.38 -2.07 -5.63
C HIS A 14 0.43 -1.61 -6.73
N ILE A 15 -0.26 -0.49 -6.50
CA ILE A 15 -1.08 0.19 -7.49
C ILE A 15 -0.73 1.68 -7.56
N ASN A 16 -0.41 2.14 -8.76
CA ASN A 16 -0.29 3.56 -9.05
C ASN A 16 -1.67 4.12 -9.37
N ALA A 17 -2.19 5.00 -8.50
CA ALA A 17 -3.50 5.63 -8.68
C ALA A 17 -3.44 6.91 -9.51
N GLY A 18 -2.27 7.49 -9.70
CA GLY A 18 -2.06 8.75 -10.41
C GLY A 18 -0.75 9.43 -9.98
N SER A 19 0.19 8.63 -9.47
CA SER A 19 1.50 9.08 -9.02
C SER A 19 2.36 9.61 -10.15
N CYS A 20 3.24 10.57 -9.84
CA CYS A 20 4.29 11.05 -10.74
C CYS A 20 5.46 10.05 -10.90
N ASN A 21 5.34 8.84 -10.39
CA ASN A 21 6.33 7.76 -10.30
C ASN A 21 7.46 7.98 -9.28
N GLY A 22 7.55 9.10 -8.59
CA GLY A 22 8.55 9.29 -7.55
C GLY A 22 8.43 8.26 -6.43
N CYS A 23 7.23 8.07 -5.89
CA CYS A 23 6.97 7.05 -4.86
C CYS A 23 7.14 5.62 -5.38
N ASP A 24 6.82 5.38 -6.66
CA ASP A 24 6.94 4.05 -7.27
C ASP A 24 8.42 3.63 -7.39
N ILE A 25 9.29 4.58 -7.78
CA ILE A 25 10.74 4.36 -7.84
C ILE A 25 11.30 4.02 -6.45
N GLU A 26 10.84 4.72 -5.40
CA GLU A 26 11.26 4.42 -4.03
C GLU A 26 10.75 3.07 -3.53
N ILE A 27 9.54 2.66 -3.90
CA ILE A 27 9.03 1.30 -3.63
C ILE A 27 9.89 0.25 -4.33
N LEU A 28 10.27 0.48 -5.59
CA LEU A 28 11.18 -0.41 -6.30
C LEU A 28 12.58 -0.42 -5.67
N ALA A 29 13.06 0.72 -5.18
CA ALA A 29 14.34 0.79 -4.48
C ALA A 29 14.38 -0.09 -3.22
N VAL A 30 13.25 -0.21 -2.52
CA VAL A 30 13.10 -1.10 -1.35
C VAL A 30 13.33 -2.58 -1.71
N LEU A 31 13.01 -2.97 -2.94
CA LEU A 31 13.19 -4.34 -3.45
C LEU A 31 14.61 -4.59 -3.97
N THR A 32 15.42 -3.54 -4.16
CA THR A 32 16.80 -3.69 -4.64
C THR A 32 17.71 -4.33 -3.60
N PRO A 33 18.87 -4.92 -4.01
CA PRO A 33 19.81 -5.57 -3.10
C PRO A 33 20.34 -4.68 -1.97
N ARG A 34 20.24 -3.36 -2.11
CA ARG A 34 20.66 -2.42 -1.07
C ARG A 34 19.80 -2.51 0.20
N TYR A 35 18.48 -2.67 0.01
CA TYR A 35 17.50 -2.74 1.11
C TYR A 35 16.99 -4.16 1.32
N ASP A 36 16.87 -4.92 0.24
CA ASP A 36 16.58 -6.36 0.20
C ASP A 36 15.45 -6.79 1.15
N VAL A 37 14.30 -6.17 0.99
CA VAL A 37 13.12 -6.44 1.84
C VAL A 37 12.59 -7.87 1.62
N GLU A 38 12.89 -8.47 0.47
CA GLU A 38 12.46 -9.84 0.17
C GLU A 38 13.07 -10.87 1.13
N ARG A 39 14.26 -10.62 1.67
CA ARG A 39 14.86 -11.50 2.69
C ARG A 39 14.06 -11.56 3.99
N PHE A 40 13.22 -10.56 4.26
CA PHE A 40 12.30 -10.56 5.40
C PHE A 40 10.97 -11.24 5.09
N GLY A 41 10.81 -11.81 3.89
CA GLY A 41 9.61 -12.49 3.46
C GLY A 41 8.55 -11.58 2.84
N ILE A 42 8.90 -10.36 2.45
CA ILE A 42 8.01 -9.42 1.78
C ILE A 42 8.23 -9.54 0.29
N VAL A 43 7.22 -9.99 -0.45
CA VAL A 43 7.30 -10.24 -1.90
C VAL A 43 6.29 -9.39 -2.64
N LEU A 44 6.75 -8.71 -3.71
CA LEU A 44 5.86 -7.99 -4.61
C LEU A 44 5.13 -8.98 -5.53
N VAL A 45 3.80 -8.91 -5.54
CA VAL A 45 2.96 -9.79 -6.36
C VAL A 45 2.23 -9.01 -7.45
N GLY A 46 2.03 -9.64 -8.59
CA GLY A 46 1.37 -9.05 -9.75
C GLY A 46 -0.16 -9.17 -9.75
N SER A 47 -0.76 -9.78 -8.73
CA SER A 47 -2.21 -9.98 -8.65
C SER A 47 -2.75 -9.56 -7.27
N PRO A 48 -3.82 -8.74 -7.23
CA PRO A 48 -4.43 -8.34 -5.96
C PRO A 48 -5.03 -9.51 -5.18
N ARG A 49 -5.42 -10.59 -5.84
CA ARG A 49 -6.03 -11.77 -5.20
C ARG A 49 -5.06 -12.54 -4.30
N HIS A 50 -3.77 -12.34 -4.47
CA HIS A 50 -2.73 -12.97 -3.66
C HIS A 50 -2.14 -12.04 -2.62
N ALA A 51 -2.56 -10.76 -2.61
CA ALA A 51 -1.95 -9.76 -1.76
C ALA A 51 -2.58 -9.73 -0.35
N ASP A 52 -1.74 -9.45 0.63
CA ASP A 52 -2.12 -9.16 2.02
C ASP A 52 -2.05 -7.65 2.29
N ILE A 53 -1.12 -6.96 1.63
CA ILE A 53 -0.91 -5.52 1.73
C ILE A 53 -1.14 -4.87 0.37
N LEU A 54 -1.97 -3.84 0.34
CA LEU A 54 -2.17 -2.96 -0.81
C LEU A 54 -1.38 -1.67 -0.63
N ALA A 55 -0.33 -1.47 -1.41
CA ALA A 55 0.40 -0.20 -1.47
C ALA A 55 -0.18 0.69 -2.57
N VAL A 56 -0.68 1.85 -2.20
CA VAL A 56 -1.26 2.83 -3.11
C VAL A 56 -0.36 4.05 -3.19
N THR A 57 -0.05 4.51 -4.41
CA THR A 57 0.73 5.72 -4.66
C THR A 57 -0.07 6.75 -5.44
N GLY A 58 0.15 8.02 -5.12
CA GLY A 58 -0.42 9.17 -5.81
C GLY A 58 -1.84 9.53 -5.42
N PRO A 59 -2.31 10.71 -5.89
CA PRO A 59 -3.68 11.16 -5.72
C PRO A 59 -4.60 10.35 -6.64
N VAL A 60 -5.90 10.33 -6.36
CA VAL A 60 -6.84 9.52 -7.14
C VAL A 60 -7.61 10.37 -8.14
N PRO A 61 -7.31 10.28 -9.44
CA PRO A 61 -8.11 10.90 -10.48
C PRO A 61 -9.43 10.15 -10.68
N ARG A 62 -10.44 10.83 -11.25
CA ARG A 62 -11.78 10.26 -11.49
C ARG A 62 -11.77 8.92 -12.21
N GLN A 63 -10.83 8.75 -13.14
CA GLN A 63 -10.69 7.52 -13.94
C GLN A 63 -10.25 6.31 -13.10
N MET A 64 -9.52 6.54 -12.01
CA MET A 64 -8.96 5.47 -11.18
C MET A 64 -9.87 5.04 -10.04
N VAL A 65 -10.89 5.82 -9.70
CA VAL A 65 -11.79 5.52 -8.56
C VAL A 65 -12.41 4.12 -8.67
N SER A 66 -13.01 3.80 -9.80
CA SER A 66 -13.65 2.50 -10.02
C SER A 66 -12.64 1.33 -10.03
N ARG A 67 -11.45 1.58 -10.57
CA ARG A 67 -10.36 0.58 -10.62
C ARG A 67 -9.79 0.32 -9.23
N LEU A 68 -9.55 1.37 -8.46
CA LEU A 68 -9.02 1.27 -7.10
C LEU A 68 -10.00 0.51 -6.19
N LYS A 69 -11.30 0.82 -6.25
CA LYS A 69 -12.34 0.08 -5.52
C LYS A 69 -12.37 -1.39 -5.91
N ARG A 70 -12.33 -1.70 -7.20
CA ARG A 70 -12.31 -3.08 -7.70
C ARG A 70 -11.09 -3.85 -7.21
N VAL A 71 -9.91 -3.25 -7.25
CA VAL A 71 -8.67 -3.86 -6.73
C VAL A 71 -8.79 -4.11 -5.23
N TYR A 72 -9.28 -3.13 -4.48
CA TYR A 72 -9.49 -3.27 -3.04
C TYR A 72 -10.44 -4.43 -2.69
N GLU A 73 -11.53 -4.60 -3.44
CA GLU A 73 -12.50 -5.68 -3.25
C GLU A 73 -11.91 -7.07 -3.59
N GLN A 74 -10.98 -7.13 -4.55
CA GLN A 74 -10.35 -8.39 -4.96
C GLN A 74 -9.34 -8.93 -3.95
N ILE A 75 -8.80 -8.06 -3.08
CA ILE A 75 -7.86 -8.49 -2.04
C ILE A 75 -8.63 -9.22 -0.95
N PRO A 76 -8.27 -10.47 -0.64
CA PRO A 76 -8.92 -11.23 0.42
C PRO A 76 -8.67 -10.58 1.79
N ALA A 77 -9.57 -10.81 2.72
CA ALA A 77 -9.38 -10.38 4.09
C ALA A 77 -8.70 -11.51 4.91
N PRO A 78 -7.81 -11.21 5.87
CA PRO A 78 -7.43 -9.88 6.35
C PRO A 78 -6.50 -9.14 5.38
N LYS A 79 -6.69 -7.83 5.24
CA LYS A 79 -5.90 -6.98 4.36
C LYS A 79 -5.58 -5.65 5.03
N VAL A 80 -4.46 -5.05 4.66
CA VAL A 80 -4.02 -3.74 5.13
C VAL A 80 -3.73 -2.85 3.94
N VAL A 81 -4.17 -1.60 4.00
CA VAL A 81 -3.92 -0.58 2.97
C VAL A 81 -2.84 0.37 3.44
N LEU A 82 -1.76 0.43 2.68
CA LEU A 82 -0.62 1.31 2.88
C LEU A 82 -0.66 2.41 1.82
N GLN A 83 -0.82 3.65 2.25
CA GLN A 83 -0.76 4.80 1.36
C GLN A 83 0.64 5.41 1.40
N VAL A 84 1.31 5.50 0.26
CA VAL A 84 2.69 5.99 0.13
C VAL A 84 2.72 7.33 -0.58
N GLY A 85 3.31 8.31 0.09
CA GLY A 85 3.51 9.66 -0.43
C GLY A 85 2.42 10.66 -0.04
N SER A 86 2.79 11.93 0.05
CA SER A 86 1.88 13.01 0.47
C SER A 86 0.76 13.30 -0.54
N CYS A 87 0.97 12.98 -1.81
CA CYS A 87 -0.04 13.21 -2.86
C CYS A 87 -1.33 12.42 -2.62
N GLY A 88 -1.24 11.19 -2.10
CA GLY A 88 -2.43 10.39 -1.80
C GLY A 88 -3.09 10.76 -0.47
N MET A 89 -2.43 11.53 0.39
CA MET A 89 -2.98 11.99 1.67
C MET A 89 -3.84 13.25 1.50
N GLU A 90 -3.35 14.23 0.73
CA GLU A 90 -3.98 15.56 0.63
C GLU A 90 -4.05 16.08 -0.82
N GLY A 91 -3.67 15.24 -1.80
CA GLY A 91 -3.53 15.66 -3.19
C GLY A 91 -2.15 16.24 -3.52
N GLY A 92 -1.37 16.65 -2.53
CA GLY A 92 -0.03 17.23 -2.69
C GLY A 92 -0.01 18.41 -3.66
N VAL A 93 0.92 18.39 -4.62
CA VAL A 93 1.06 19.43 -5.67
C VAL A 93 -0.17 19.48 -6.60
N PHE A 94 -0.96 18.40 -6.68
CA PHE A 94 -2.11 18.29 -7.58
C PHE A 94 -3.45 18.58 -6.92
N HIS A 95 -3.46 19.08 -5.70
CA HIS A 95 -4.66 19.17 -4.86
C HIS A 95 -5.79 20.03 -5.48
N GLU A 96 -5.46 21.04 -6.29
CA GLU A 96 -6.42 21.90 -7.00
C GLU A 96 -6.78 21.39 -8.40
N SER A 97 -6.33 20.20 -8.79
CA SER A 97 -6.61 19.70 -10.14
C SER A 97 -8.07 19.29 -10.28
N TYR A 98 -8.72 19.78 -11.33
CA TYR A 98 -10.14 19.49 -11.62
C TYR A 98 -10.45 18.01 -11.81
N ASN A 99 -9.46 17.19 -12.14
CA ASN A 99 -9.65 15.76 -12.36
C ASN A 99 -9.45 14.89 -11.12
N LEU A 100 -8.97 15.48 -10.02
CA LEU A 100 -8.83 14.75 -8.76
C LEU A 100 -10.18 14.62 -8.06
N VAL A 101 -10.41 13.44 -7.50
CA VAL A 101 -11.58 13.20 -6.63
C VAL A 101 -11.23 13.54 -5.18
N GLY A 102 -9.97 13.31 -4.79
CA GLY A 102 -9.49 13.57 -3.45
C GLY A 102 -8.41 12.59 -2.99
N PRO A 103 -8.11 12.60 -1.70
CA PRO A 103 -7.19 11.65 -1.09
C PRO A 103 -7.72 10.22 -1.14
N VAL A 104 -6.81 9.27 -0.97
CA VAL A 104 -7.11 7.83 -1.08
C VAL A 104 -8.13 7.38 -0.03
N ASP A 105 -8.09 7.94 1.17
CA ASP A 105 -8.96 7.58 2.30
C ASP A 105 -10.45 7.91 2.07
N GLN A 106 -10.76 8.84 1.18
CA GLN A 106 -12.14 9.11 0.77
C GLN A 106 -12.74 8.02 -0.14
N ILE A 107 -11.89 7.18 -0.70
CA ILE A 107 -12.30 6.17 -1.68
C ILE A 107 -12.25 4.76 -1.11
N ILE A 108 -11.17 4.45 -0.40
CA ILE A 108 -10.95 3.19 0.31
C ILE A 108 -10.37 3.47 1.69
N PRO A 109 -10.67 2.63 2.70
CA PRO A 109 -10.06 2.80 4.03
C PRO A 109 -8.55 2.62 3.96
N VAL A 110 -7.80 3.53 4.59
CA VAL A 110 -6.34 3.49 4.68
C VAL A 110 -5.93 3.18 6.11
N ASP A 111 -5.03 2.22 6.27
CA ASP A 111 -4.57 1.76 7.59
C ASP A 111 -3.26 2.42 8.03
N VAL A 112 -2.35 2.63 7.10
CA VAL A 112 -1.02 3.19 7.36
C VAL A 112 -0.69 4.23 6.31
N TYR A 113 -0.18 5.38 6.77
CA TYR A 113 0.27 6.48 5.93
C TYR A 113 1.79 6.61 5.98
N VAL A 114 2.41 6.86 4.82
CA VAL A 114 3.83 7.14 4.68
C VAL A 114 3.98 8.53 4.07
N PRO A 115 4.20 9.57 4.88
CA PRO A 115 4.39 10.93 4.36
C PRO A 115 5.73 11.07 3.67
N GLY A 116 5.78 11.90 2.65
CA GLY A 116 6.98 12.23 1.88
C GLY A 116 6.68 12.47 0.41
N CYS A 117 7.59 13.10 -0.30
CA CYS A 117 7.41 13.41 -1.72
C CYS A 117 8.76 13.29 -2.49
N PRO A 118 9.22 12.07 -2.74
CA PRO A 118 8.81 10.78 -2.21
C PRO A 118 9.32 10.52 -0.79
N PRO A 119 8.72 9.58 -0.05
CA PRO A 119 9.29 9.11 1.21
C PRO A 119 10.55 8.29 0.96
N ARG A 120 11.47 8.29 1.91
CA ARG A 120 12.69 7.48 1.81
C ARG A 120 12.36 5.98 1.91
N PRO A 121 13.17 5.09 1.31
CA PRO A 121 12.97 3.64 1.38
C PRO A 121 12.85 3.11 2.81
N GLU A 122 13.65 3.66 3.75
CA GLU A 122 13.62 3.26 5.16
C GLU A 122 12.25 3.54 5.81
N ALA A 123 11.62 4.67 5.46
CA ALA A 123 10.28 5.03 5.96
C ALA A 123 9.21 4.08 5.39
N ILE A 124 9.36 3.64 4.14
CA ILE A 124 8.48 2.66 3.52
C ILE A 124 8.61 1.31 4.23
N ILE A 125 9.83 0.86 4.51
CA ILE A 125 10.09 -0.39 5.24
C ILE A 125 9.46 -0.34 6.64
N GLU A 126 9.65 0.74 7.37
CA GLU A 126 9.03 0.93 8.70
C GLU A 126 7.50 0.86 8.63
N ALA A 127 6.92 1.45 7.60
CA ALA A 127 5.47 1.41 7.41
C ALA A 127 4.96 0.02 7.05
N VAL A 128 5.70 -0.75 6.27
CA VAL A 128 5.36 -2.16 5.97
C VAL A 128 5.43 -3.01 7.25
N VAL A 129 6.40 -2.78 8.12
CA VAL A 129 6.47 -3.44 9.43
C VAL A 129 5.25 -3.08 10.30
N LYS A 130 4.84 -1.81 10.31
CA LYS A 130 3.62 -1.37 11.01
C LYS A 130 2.36 -2.03 10.42
N ALA A 131 2.29 -2.14 9.10
CA ALA A 131 1.21 -2.83 8.39
C ALA A 131 1.16 -4.32 8.76
N TRP A 132 2.32 -4.97 8.89
CA TRP A 132 2.42 -6.35 9.34
C TRP A 132 1.79 -6.56 10.72
N VAL A 133 2.18 -5.74 11.70
CA VAL A 133 1.63 -5.81 13.06
C VAL A 133 0.11 -5.62 13.06
N LYS A 134 -0.41 -4.72 12.22
CA LYS A 134 -1.86 -4.54 12.06
C LYS A 134 -2.54 -5.78 11.46
N LEU A 135 -1.90 -6.39 10.46
CA LEU A 135 -2.42 -7.59 9.81
C LEU A 135 -2.50 -8.77 10.79
N GLU A 136 -1.47 -8.97 11.61
CA GLU A 136 -1.48 -10.00 12.65
C GLU A 136 -2.64 -9.81 13.63
N LYS A 137 -2.83 -8.60 14.14
CA LYS A 137 -3.95 -8.27 15.04
C LYS A 137 -5.31 -8.49 14.40
N ALA A 138 -5.47 -8.09 13.12
CA ALA A 138 -6.71 -8.31 12.38
C ALA A 138 -6.99 -9.80 12.13
N ALA A 139 -5.94 -10.59 11.92
CA ALA A 139 -6.06 -12.05 11.77
C ALA A 139 -6.46 -12.75 13.09
N GLU A 140 -5.91 -12.29 14.24
CA GLU A 140 -6.26 -12.82 15.56
C GLU A 140 -7.72 -12.56 15.92
N GLN A 141 -8.25 -11.37 15.62
CA GLN A 141 -9.64 -11.01 15.89
C GLN A 141 -10.68 -11.83 15.10
N ARG A 142 -10.27 -12.49 14.02
CA ARG A 142 -11.15 -13.34 13.20
C ARG A 142 -11.20 -14.80 13.67
N ILE A 143 -10.25 -15.23 14.47
CA ILE A 143 -10.17 -16.60 14.98
C ILE A 143 -10.91 -16.74 16.31
N THR A 144 -11.21 -15.63 16.97
CA THR A 144 -12.02 -15.57 18.20
C THR A 144 -13.49 -15.38 17.88
#